data_a2ae118db2fd0373695370c7fb3ab06d
#
_entry.id   a2ae118db2fd0373695370c7fb3ab06d
#
_cell.length_a   1.000
_cell.length_b   1.000
_cell.length_c   1.000
_cell.angle_alpha   90.00
_cell.angle_beta   90.00
_cell.angle_gamma   90.00
#
_symmetry.space_group_name_H-M   'P 1'
#
loop_
_entity.id
_entity.type
_entity.pdbx_description
1 polymer ?
#
loop_
_entity_poly.entity_id
_entity_poly.type
_entity_poly.pdbx_seq_one_letter_code
_entity_poly.pdbx_strand_id
1 'polypeptide(L)'
;MRLTAEQISAGWDTVGRTQSAPPSDYRMYSPLSDAADSFVRWAQSPHERVHLGIDRIDQEMRGIAPGEMAMMLGFAHGGKTLLLLHALRHNRDKHIAMFIPDEPRQLVLTKLTCIQHNIDARELEARVASDDQEAIELLRRTAEEDFPNLAVFDQPLTSSDMERAYGEVCDVWGQVPDLVVVDYLDLVEAGETVPDKATFLKGFGRRHDIPLLVLHQTSRTAGADGAKLTMSSGSYGGEQQATSIIGVRRKKYQIAAEINELVEKLDRSHSERAQDRLDYLRSEARIHEFTVTVSLLKNKRPAGQLVDDIDFELDTATGRLTDLGGALPDQYHQLGMAYE
;
A
#
# COMPACT_ATOMS: atom_id res chain seq x y z
N MET A 1 27.72 -18.86 37.74
CA MET A 1 27.77 -20.10 36.96
C MET A 1 27.75 -19.65 35.48
N ARG A 2 28.84 -19.85 34.71
CA ARG A 2 28.87 -19.47 33.28
C ARG A 2 28.34 -20.64 32.47
N LEU A 3 27.32 -20.40 31.68
CA LEU A 3 26.80 -21.38 30.73
C LEU A 3 27.88 -21.69 29.67
N THR A 4 28.00 -22.96 29.28
CA THR A 4 28.90 -23.38 28.20
C THR A 4 28.32 -23.04 26.84
N ALA A 5 29.15 -22.97 25.80
CA ALA A 5 28.70 -22.69 24.43
C ALA A 5 27.65 -23.70 23.92
N GLU A 6 27.72 -24.96 24.36
CA GLU A 6 26.73 -26.01 24.06
C GLU A 6 25.38 -25.77 24.76
N GLN A 7 25.39 -25.26 25.99
CA GLN A 7 24.16 -24.92 26.73
C GLN A 7 23.47 -23.67 26.16
N ILE A 8 24.24 -22.75 25.60
CA ILE A 8 23.72 -21.59 24.90
C ILE A 8 23.11 -22.03 23.57
N SER A 9 23.76 -22.95 22.84
CA SER A 9 23.25 -23.51 21.59
C SER A 9 21.93 -24.29 21.78
N ALA A 10 21.83 -25.14 22.78
CA ALA A 10 20.65 -25.95 23.09
C ALA A 10 19.41 -25.10 23.49
N GLY A 11 19.62 -23.91 24.09
CA GLY A 11 18.54 -22.99 24.45
C GLY A 11 17.93 -22.23 23.25
N TRP A 12 18.61 -22.25 22.12
CA TRP A 12 18.15 -21.59 20.89
C TRP A 12 17.37 -22.55 19.99
N ASP A 13 17.49 -23.86 20.17
CA ASP A 13 16.82 -24.90 19.36
C ASP A 13 15.35 -25.15 19.76
N THR A 14 14.89 -24.59 20.88
CA THR A 14 13.52 -24.83 21.42
C THR A 14 12.49 -23.75 21.03
N VAL A 15 12.90 -22.66 20.40
CA VAL A 15 11.98 -21.70 19.80
C VAL A 15 11.85 -22.08 18.32
N GLY A 16 10.70 -22.62 17.92
CA GLY A 16 10.44 -23.19 16.60
C GLY A 16 10.97 -22.38 15.43
N ARG A 17 12.20 -22.65 15.02
CA ARG A 17 12.86 -22.10 13.86
C ARG A 17 12.55 -22.97 12.64
N THR A 18 11.48 -22.64 11.90
CA THR A 18 11.50 -22.81 10.46
C THR A 18 12.10 -21.56 9.83
N GLN A 19 13.36 -21.26 10.11
CA GLN A 19 14.11 -20.34 9.28
C GLN A 19 14.55 -21.14 8.06
N SER A 20 14.01 -20.82 6.89
CA SER A 20 14.63 -21.18 5.62
C SER A 20 16.09 -20.75 5.68
N ALA A 21 17.01 -21.63 5.32
CA ALA A 21 18.43 -21.28 5.23
C ALA A 21 18.53 -20.04 4.30
N PRO A 22 19.35 -19.05 4.66
CA PRO A 22 19.60 -17.94 3.74
C PRO A 22 20.12 -18.48 2.41
N PRO A 23 19.93 -17.78 1.28
CA PRO A 23 20.54 -18.16 0.01
C PRO A 23 22.00 -18.52 0.21
N SER A 24 22.52 -19.50 -0.52
CA SER A 24 23.87 -20.06 -0.33
C SER A 24 25.00 -19.03 -0.47
N ASP A 25 24.71 -17.89 -1.07
CA ASP A 25 25.60 -16.75 -1.32
C ASP A 25 25.39 -15.57 -0.34
N TYR A 26 24.44 -15.69 0.63
CA TYR A 26 24.21 -14.66 1.63
C TYR A 26 25.44 -14.46 2.54
N ARG A 27 26.09 -13.30 2.38
CA ARG A 27 27.23 -12.90 3.22
C ARG A 27 26.75 -12.00 4.34
N MET A 28 27.01 -12.36 5.58
CA MET A 28 26.71 -11.52 6.74
C MET A 28 27.60 -10.27 6.82
N TYR A 29 28.82 -10.35 6.29
CA TYR A 29 29.74 -9.23 6.21
C TYR A 29 29.79 -8.70 4.78
N SER A 30 29.55 -7.40 4.64
CA SER A 30 29.75 -6.63 3.42
C SER A 30 30.48 -5.34 3.77
N PRO A 31 31.60 -5.00 3.12
CA PRO A 31 32.28 -3.74 3.35
C PRO A 31 31.40 -2.55 2.87
N LEU A 32 31.58 -1.38 3.49
CA LEU A 32 30.78 -0.19 3.12
C LEU A 32 31.01 0.25 1.65
N SER A 33 32.14 -0.15 1.05
CA SER A 33 32.41 0.06 -0.41
C SER A 33 31.33 -0.57 -1.30
N ASP A 34 30.84 -1.77 -0.95
CA ASP A 34 29.82 -2.46 -1.73
C ASP A 34 28.48 -1.65 -1.72
N ALA A 35 28.20 -0.96 -0.60
CA ALA A 35 27.06 -0.07 -0.51
C ALA A 35 27.23 1.17 -1.41
N ALA A 36 28.45 1.65 -1.64
CA ALA A 36 28.73 2.75 -2.56
C ALA A 36 28.37 2.36 -4.00
N ASP A 37 28.81 1.20 -4.45
CA ASP A 37 28.52 0.69 -5.80
C ASP A 37 27.04 0.42 -6.01
N SER A 38 26.36 -0.13 -5.00
CA SER A 38 24.90 -0.33 -5.02
C SER A 38 24.16 1.01 -5.11
N PHE A 39 24.57 2.00 -4.31
CA PHE A 39 23.98 3.34 -4.35
C PHE A 39 24.21 4.03 -5.70
N VAL A 40 25.41 3.91 -6.29
CA VAL A 40 25.73 4.51 -7.60
C VAL A 40 24.80 3.93 -8.67
N ARG A 41 24.67 2.60 -8.75
CA ARG A 41 23.73 1.95 -9.70
C ARG A 41 22.29 2.45 -9.52
N TRP A 42 21.80 2.43 -8.28
CA TRP A 42 20.46 2.91 -7.97
C TRP A 42 20.27 4.40 -8.33
N ALA A 43 21.27 5.25 -8.09
CA ALA A 43 21.20 6.68 -8.37
C ALA A 43 21.22 6.98 -9.89
N GLN A 44 21.96 6.20 -10.66
CA GLN A 44 22.10 6.35 -12.11
C GLN A 44 20.91 5.79 -12.91
N SER A 45 20.07 4.96 -12.30
CA SER A 45 18.91 4.33 -12.95
C SER A 45 17.57 4.83 -12.37
N PRO A 46 17.25 6.14 -12.41
CA PRO A 46 16.03 6.67 -11.81
C PRO A 46 14.75 6.11 -12.46
N HIS A 47 14.81 5.73 -13.74
CA HIS A 47 13.70 5.15 -14.50
C HIS A 47 13.42 3.67 -14.14
N GLU A 48 14.38 2.99 -13.52
CA GLU A 48 14.22 1.62 -13.06
C GLU A 48 13.60 1.54 -11.66
N ARG A 49 13.49 2.67 -10.96
CA ARG A 49 12.96 2.71 -9.59
C ARG A 49 11.46 2.48 -9.58
N VAL A 50 11.00 1.90 -8.48
CA VAL A 50 9.57 1.74 -8.21
C VAL A 50 9.03 3.04 -7.62
N HIS A 51 8.03 3.61 -8.27
CA HIS A 51 7.33 4.82 -7.89
C HIS A 51 5.85 4.51 -7.56
N LEU A 52 5.17 5.41 -6.86
CA LEU A 52 3.74 5.25 -6.55
C LEU A 52 2.83 5.82 -7.65
N GLY A 53 3.39 6.61 -8.58
CA GLY A 53 2.63 7.36 -9.57
C GLY A 53 1.97 8.61 -8.98
N ILE A 54 2.54 9.17 -7.92
CA ILE A 54 2.11 10.41 -7.24
C ILE A 54 3.30 11.36 -7.20
N ASP A 55 3.37 12.28 -8.16
CA ASP A 55 4.54 13.12 -8.43
C ASP A 55 5.15 13.76 -7.17
N ARG A 56 4.32 14.38 -6.32
CA ARG A 56 4.79 15.07 -5.11
C ARG A 56 5.39 14.10 -4.08
N ILE A 57 4.86 12.89 -3.96
CA ILE A 57 5.38 11.86 -3.07
C ILE A 57 6.62 11.22 -3.68
N ASP A 58 6.59 10.93 -4.98
CA ASP A 58 7.69 10.29 -5.69
C ASP A 58 8.93 11.17 -5.77
N GLN A 59 8.77 12.51 -5.85
CA GLN A 59 9.88 13.47 -5.76
C GLN A 59 10.60 13.40 -4.42
N GLU A 60 9.87 13.27 -3.31
CA GLU A 60 10.45 13.22 -1.97
C GLU A 60 10.99 11.83 -1.61
N MET A 61 10.27 10.76 -1.99
CA MET A 61 10.71 9.38 -1.77
C MET A 61 11.83 8.96 -2.73
N ARG A 62 11.87 9.52 -3.92
CA ARG A 62 12.82 9.16 -5.00
C ARG A 62 12.81 7.66 -5.33
N GLY A 63 11.62 7.04 -5.24
CA GLY A 63 11.38 5.61 -5.42
C GLY A 63 11.68 4.77 -4.18
N ILE A 64 11.28 3.50 -4.23
CA ILE A 64 11.58 2.50 -3.20
C ILE A 64 12.86 1.77 -3.64
N ALA A 65 13.93 1.85 -2.84
CA ALA A 65 15.19 1.20 -3.19
C ALA A 65 15.23 -0.28 -2.75
N PRO A 66 16.09 -1.10 -3.37
CA PRO A 66 16.36 -2.45 -2.90
C PRO A 66 16.67 -2.50 -1.39
N GLY A 67 16.14 -3.50 -0.70
CA GLY A 67 16.27 -3.65 0.75
C GLY A 67 15.47 -2.65 1.60
N GLU A 68 14.71 -1.76 0.99
CA GLU A 68 13.79 -0.84 1.69
C GLU A 68 12.37 -1.37 1.73
N MET A 69 11.64 -0.95 2.76
CA MET A 69 10.22 -1.24 2.93
C MET A 69 9.44 0.07 3.02
N ALA A 70 8.59 0.34 2.04
CA ALA A 70 7.56 1.36 2.12
C ALA A 70 6.26 0.74 2.66
N MET A 71 5.47 1.50 3.41
CA MET A 71 4.23 1.03 4.00
C MET A 71 3.07 1.96 3.65
N MET A 72 1.98 1.41 3.12
CA MET A 72 0.70 2.11 2.97
C MET A 72 -0.15 1.87 4.21
N LEU A 73 -0.40 2.93 4.96
CA LEU A 73 -1.13 2.91 6.23
C LEU A 73 -2.52 3.53 6.06
N GLY A 74 -3.55 2.87 6.55
CA GLY A 74 -4.91 3.43 6.51
C GLY A 74 -5.95 2.52 7.14
N PHE A 75 -7.12 3.10 7.44
CA PHE A 75 -8.28 2.37 7.97
C PHE A 75 -8.78 1.31 6.98
N ALA A 76 -9.56 0.35 7.48
CA ALA A 76 -10.35 -0.52 6.62
C ALA A 76 -11.21 0.35 5.68
N HIS A 77 -11.34 -0.06 4.42
CA HIS A 77 -12.03 0.71 3.36
C HIS A 77 -11.49 2.13 3.11
N GLY A 78 -10.30 2.46 3.62
CA GLY A 78 -9.64 3.77 3.46
C GLY A 78 -9.11 4.05 2.05
N GLY A 79 -9.11 3.07 1.14
CA GLY A 79 -8.61 3.22 -0.23
C GLY A 79 -7.20 2.69 -0.47
N LYS A 80 -6.60 1.95 0.49
CA LYS A 80 -5.23 1.40 0.36
C LYS A 80 -5.06 0.53 -0.89
N THR A 81 -5.95 -0.45 -1.08
CA THR A 81 -5.90 -1.35 -2.26
C THR A 81 -6.12 -0.57 -3.57
N LEU A 82 -6.96 0.48 -3.58
CA LEU A 82 -7.12 1.34 -4.76
C LEU A 82 -5.82 2.08 -5.10
N LEU A 83 -5.15 2.64 -4.08
CA LEU A 83 -3.85 3.30 -4.28
C LEU A 83 -2.77 2.29 -4.70
N LEU A 84 -2.79 1.07 -4.15
CA LEU A 84 -1.91 0.00 -4.60
C LEU A 84 -2.13 -0.30 -6.09
N LEU A 85 -3.37 -0.50 -6.54
CA LEU A 85 -3.67 -0.77 -7.95
C LEU A 85 -3.27 0.39 -8.87
N HIS A 86 -3.38 1.64 -8.39
CA HIS A 86 -2.85 2.82 -9.08
C HIS A 86 -1.31 2.73 -9.22
N ALA A 87 -0.60 2.37 -8.15
CA ALA A 87 0.84 2.19 -8.19
C ALA A 87 1.26 1.00 -9.09
N LEU A 88 0.53 -0.12 -9.08
CA LEU A 88 0.77 -1.24 -9.99
C LEU A 88 0.62 -0.80 -11.46
N ARG A 89 -0.43 -0.04 -11.77
CA ARG A 89 -0.65 0.49 -13.12
C ARG A 89 0.49 1.41 -13.57
N HIS A 90 1.02 2.22 -12.67
CA HIS A 90 2.17 3.08 -12.95
C HIS A 90 3.46 2.28 -13.24
N ASN A 91 3.61 1.11 -12.59
CA ASN A 91 4.78 0.23 -12.71
C ASN A 91 4.49 -1.04 -13.55
N ARG A 92 3.57 -1.00 -14.50
CA ARG A 92 3.13 -2.18 -15.27
C ARG A 92 4.24 -2.83 -16.11
N ASP A 93 5.32 -2.12 -16.37
CA ASP A 93 6.54 -2.59 -17.05
C ASP A 93 7.48 -3.37 -16.12
N LYS A 94 7.26 -3.33 -14.81
CA LYS A 94 8.10 -3.96 -13.80
C LYS A 94 7.66 -5.39 -13.50
N HIS A 95 8.62 -6.21 -13.06
CA HIS A 95 8.34 -7.55 -12.52
C HIS A 95 7.89 -7.43 -11.07
N ILE A 96 6.62 -7.70 -10.81
CA ILE A 96 6.01 -7.49 -9.49
C ILE A 96 5.47 -8.81 -8.95
N ALA A 97 5.96 -9.26 -7.80
CA ALA A 97 5.39 -10.36 -7.05
C ALA A 97 4.45 -9.82 -5.96
N MET A 98 3.15 -10.07 -6.10
CA MET A 98 2.11 -9.58 -5.20
C MET A 98 1.53 -10.71 -4.37
N PHE A 99 1.67 -10.61 -3.06
CA PHE A 99 1.08 -11.50 -2.07
C PHE A 99 -0.19 -10.86 -1.50
N ILE A 100 -1.36 -11.45 -1.78
CA ILE A 100 -2.68 -10.93 -1.40
C ILE A 100 -3.58 -12.05 -0.89
N PRO A 101 -3.34 -12.59 0.32
CA PRO A 101 -4.15 -13.66 0.87
C PRO A 101 -5.60 -13.27 1.22
N ASP A 102 -5.92 -11.99 1.22
CA ASP A 102 -7.26 -11.45 1.56
C ASP A 102 -8.23 -11.46 0.38
N GLU A 103 -7.73 -11.39 -0.84
CA GLU A 103 -8.56 -11.32 -2.06
C GLU A 103 -8.13 -12.37 -3.09
N PRO A 104 -9.08 -13.02 -3.79
CA PRO A 104 -8.74 -13.92 -4.88
C PRO A 104 -8.16 -13.13 -6.07
N ARG A 105 -7.17 -13.72 -6.76
CA ARG A 105 -6.49 -13.10 -7.92
C ARG A 105 -7.44 -12.72 -9.06
N GLN A 106 -8.59 -13.39 -9.20
CA GLN A 106 -9.62 -13.04 -10.19
C GLN A 106 -10.19 -11.64 -9.91
N LEU A 107 -10.39 -11.30 -8.63
CA LEU A 107 -10.88 -9.97 -8.24
C LEU A 107 -9.81 -8.90 -8.50
N VAL A 108 -8.53 -9.21 -8.28
CA VAL A 108 -7.42 -8.30 -8.64
C VAL A 108 -7.40 -8.04 -10.14
N LEU A 109 -7.52 -9.08 -10.97
CA LEU A 109 -7.58 -8.95 -12.42
C LEU A 109 -8.77 -8.08 -12.86
N THR A 110 -9.97 -8.35 -12.32
CA THR A 110 -11.17 -7.56 -12.65
C THR A 110 -10.96 -6.07 -12.32
N LYS A 111 -10.45 -5.76 -11.11
CA LYS A 111 -10.15 -4.39 -10.70
C LYS A 111 -9.10 -3.73 -11.61
N LEU A 112 -8.02 -4.42 -11.95
CA LEU A 112 -6.99 -3.90 -12.87
C LEU A 112 -7.57 -3.65 -14.26
N THR A 113 -8.42 -4.53 -14.78
CA THR A 113 -9.10 -4.34 -16.06
C THR A 113 -9.97 -3.09 -16.05
N CYS A 114 -10.79 -2.91 -15.00
CA CYS A 114 -11.64 -1.73 -14.85
C CYS A 114 -10.83 -0.43 -14.80
N ILE A 115 -9.77 -0.40 -13.99
CA ILE A 115 -8.90 0.77 -13.85
C ILE A 115 -8.14 1.04 -15.14
N GLN A 116 -7.58 0.02 -15.80
CA GLN A 116 -6.76 0.18 -17.00
C GLN A 116 -7.57 0.67 -18.18
N HIS A 117 -8.72 0.06 -18.42
CA HIS A 117 -9.54 0.33 -19.60
C HIS A 117 -10.70 1.29 -19.36
N ASN A 118 -10.84 1.81 -18.14
CA ASN A 118 -11.90 2.74 -17.74
C ASN A 118 -13.30 2.19 -18.02
N ILE A 119 -13.53 0.93 -17.67
CA ILE A 119 -14.82 0.25 -17.82
C ILE A 119 -15.47 0.07 -16.44
N ASP A 120 -16.79 0.28 -16.36
CA ASP A 120 -17.57 0.02 -15.16
C ASP A 120 -17.51 -1.48 -14.79
N ALA A 121 -17.27 -1.80 -13.52
CA ALA A 121 -17.11 -3.18 -13.06
C ALA A 121 -18.37 -4.02 -13.27
N ARG A 122 -19.56 -3.44 -13.08
CA ARG A 122 -20.84 -4.13 -13.28
C ARG A 122 -21.12 -4.34 -14.76
N GLU A 123 -20.73 -3.37 -15.61
CA GLU A 123 -20.82 -3.50 -17.06
C GLU A 123 -19.91 -4.65 -17.53
N LEU A 124 -18.65 -4.69 -17.08
CA LEU A 124 -17.72 -5.74 -17.41
C LEU A 124 -18.27 -7.12 -17.02
N GLU A 125 -18.75 -7.28 -15.78
CA GLU A 125 -19.35 -8.54 -15.30
C GLU A 125 -20.57 -8.94 -16.16
N ALA A 126 -21.46 -8.01 -16.47
CA ALA A 126 -22.64 -8.28 -17.27
C ALA A 126 -22.30 -8.71 -18.71
N ARG A 127 -21.31 -8.06 -19.33
CA ARG A 127 -20.79 -8.40 -20.66
C ARG A 127 -20.16 -9.80 -20.67
N VAL A 128 -19.31 -10.12 -19.71
CA VAL A 128 -18.71 -11.45 -19.57
C VAL A 128 -19.77 -12.52 -19.31
N ALA A 129 -20.77 -12.25 -18.47
CA ALA A 129 -21.87 -13.15 -18.19
C ALA A 129 -22.76 -13.45 -19.43
N SER A 130 -22.80 -12.53 -20.39
CA SER A 130 -23.51 -12.70 -21.68
C SER A 130 -22.64 -13.29 -22.80
N ASP A 131 -21.45 -13.82 -22.47
CA ASP A 131 -20.49 -14.38 -23.44
C ASP A 131 -19.97 -13.37 -24.47
N ASP A 132 -19.90 -12.07 -24.09
CA ASP A 132 -19.32 -11.03 -24.93
C ASP A 132 -17.80 -11.27 -25.10
N GLN A 133 -17.42 -11.66 -26.31
CA GLN A 133 -16.04 -12.04 -26.65
C GLN A 133 -15.06 -10.86 -26.53
N GLU A 134 -15.52 -9.62 -26.76
CA GLU A 134 -14.67 -8.43 -26.59
C GLU A 134 -14.35 -8.20 -25.10
N ALA A 135 -15.31 -8.39 -24.21
CA ALA A 135 -15.10 -8.28 -22.77
C ALA A 135 -14.20 -9.39 -22.24
N ILE A 136 -14.36 -10.61 -22.74
CA ILE A 136 -13.51 -11.76 -22.39
C ILE A 136 -12.07 -11.51 -22.87
N GLU A 137 -11.91 -11.04 -24.09
CA GLU A 137 -10.60 -10.70 -24.67
C GLU A 137 -9.94 -9.54 -23.93
N LEU A 138 -10.72 -8.57 -23.45
CA LEU A 138 -10.23 -7.46 -22.64
C LEU A 138 -9.57 -7.94 -21.35
N LEU A 139 -10.18 -8.92 -20.65
CA LEU A 139 -9.60 -9.54 -19.45
C LEU A 139 -8.27 -10.27 -19.78
N ARG A 140 -8.22 -11.02 -20.88
CA ARG A 140 -6.99 -11.70 -21.30
C ARG A 140 -5.89 -10.70 -21.64
N ARG A 141 -6.20 -9.69 -22.44
CA ARG A 141 -5.27 -8.63 -22.80
C ARG A 141 -4.72 -7.91 -21.57
N THR A 142 -5.58 -7.63 -20.58
CA THR A 142 -5.12 -7.04 -19.32
C THR A 142 -4.06 -7.92 -18.65
N ALA A 143 -4.29 -9.23 -18.56
CA ALA A 143 -3.36 -10.14 -17.91
C ALA A 143 -2.07 -10.36 -18.72
N GLU A 144 -2.17 -10.46 -20.05
CA GLU A 144 -1.09 -10.92 -20.92
C GLU A 144 -0.27 -9.78 -21.53
N GLU A 145 -0.90 -8.60 -21.75
CA GLU A 145 -0.25 -7.47 -22.43
C GLU A 145 -0.07 -6.25 -21.50
N ASP A 146 -1.08 -5.91 -20.69
CA ASP A 146 -0.99 -4.72 -19.83
C ASP A 146 -0.18 -4.99 -18.55
N PHE A 147 -0.29 -6.22 -17.99
CA PHE A 147 0.41 -6.63 -16.76
C PHE A 147 1.13 -7.98 -16.92
N PRO A 148 1.96 -8.18 -17.97
CA PRO A 148 2.58 -9.48 -18.28
C PRO A 148 3.54 -9.98 -17.19
N ASN A 149 4.06 -9.07 -16.38
CA ASN A 149 5.07 -9.35 -15.36
C ASN A 149 4.50 -9.20 -13.93
N LEU A 150 3.17 -9.33 -13.75
CA LEU A 150 2.53 -9.33 -12.43
C LEU A 150 2.19 -10.76 -12.01
N ALA A 151 2.91 -11.29 -11.03
CA ALA A 151 2.57 -12.56 -10.38
C ALA A 151 1.74 -12.31 -9.11
N VAL A 152 0.57 -12.94 -8.99
CA VAL A 152 -0.36 -12.78 -7.86
C VAL A 152 -0.51 -14.08 -7.10
N PHE A 153 -0.20 -14.05 -5.79
CA PHE A 153 -0.29 -15.14 -4.85
C PHE A 153 -1.41 -14.86 -3.85
N ASP A 154 -2.53 -15.56 -3.97
CA ASP A 154 -3.77 -15.37 -3.19
C ASP A 154 -4.02 -16.47 -2.14
N GLN A 155 -3.00 -17.25 -1.81
CA GLN A 155 -3.07 -18.29 -0.80
C GLN A 155 -2.59 -17.77 0.57
N PRO A 156 -2.99 -18.43 1.67
CA PRO A 156 -2.43 -18.14 2.99
C PRO A 156 -0.90 -18.11 2.96
N LEU A 157 -0.31 -17.15 3.66
CA LEU A 157 1.09 -16.79 3.49
C LEU A 157 1.90 -17.07 4.75
N THR A 158 2.51 -18.25 4.82
CA THR A 158 3.59 -18.50 5.79
C THR A 158 4.92 -17.92 5.29
N SER A 159 5.88 -17.76 6.20
CA SER A 159 7.22 -17.31 5.81
C SER A 159 7.90 -18.23 4.80
N SER A 160 7.69 -19.55 4.92
CA SER A 160 8.21 -20.56 4.00
C SER A 160 7.50 -20.54 2.64
N ASP A 161 6.19 -20.26 2.61
CA ASP A 161 5.46 -20.14 1.35
C ASP A 161 5.92 -18.89 0.58
N MET A 162 6.18 -17.79 1.27
CA MET A 162 6.69 -16.57 0.65
C MET A 162 8.07 -16.79 0.02
N GLU A 163 9.00 -17.46 0.73
CA GLU A 163 10.32 -17.79 0.19
C GLU A 163 10.22 -18.73 -1.02
N ARG A 164 9.35 -19.76 -0.96
CA ARG A 164 9.13 -20.68 -2.08
C ARG A 164 8.54 -19.97 -3.29
N ALA A 165 7.46 -19.21 -3.12
CA ALA A 165 6.81 -18.47 -4.21
C ALA A 165 7.77 -17.44 -4.84
N TYR A 166 8.59 -16.78 -4.04
CA TYR A 166 9.65 -15.89 -4.52
C TYR A 166 10.66 -16.65 -5.40
N GLY A 167 11.13 -17.82 -4.94
CA GLY A 167 12.03 -18.68 -5.73
C GLY A 167 11.41 -19.09 -7.06
N GLU A 168 10.16 -19.58 -7.05
CA GLU A 168 9.42 -19.98 -8.26
C GLU A 168 9.30 -18.82 -9.27
N VAL A 169 9.02 -17.60 -8.80
CA VAL A 169 8.93 -16.41 -9.66
C VAL A 169 10.29 -16.07 -10.27
N CYS A 170 11.35 -16.09 -9.47
CA CYS A 170 12.72 -15.84 -9.97
C CYS A 170 13.11 -16.86 -11.06
N ASP A 171 12.77 -18.14 -10.85
CA ASP A 171 13.05 -19.19 -11.83
C ASP A 171 12.26 -18.99 -13.14
N VAL A 172 10.98 -18.59 -13.04
CA VAL A 172 10.12 -18.35 -14.22
C VAL A 172 10.59 -17.12 -15.00
N TRP A 173 10.94 -16.04 -14.32
CA TRP A 173 11.35 -14.78 -14.98
C TRP A 173 12.84 -14.76 -15.35
N GLY A 174 13.65 -15.64 -14.77
CA GLY A 174 15.11 -15.59 -14.92
C GLY A 174 15.76 -14.39 -14.27
N GLN A 175 15.02 -13.67 -13.41
CA GLN A 175 15.49 -12.49 -12.67
C GLN A 175 14.69 -12.30 -11.37
N VAL A 176 15.22 -11.46 -10.48
CA VAL A 176 14.53 -11.07 -9.25
C VAL A 176 13.40 -10.08 -9.56
N PRO A 177 12.31 -10.05 -8.76
CA PRO A 177 11.29 -9.01 -8.86
C PRO A 177 11.85 -7.62 -8.64
N ASP A 178 11.34 -6.63 -9.41
CA ASP A 178 11.59 -5.21 -9.17
C ASP A 178 10.86 -4.69 -7.93
N LEU A 179 9.76 -5.38 -7.53
CA LEU A 179 8.96 -5.07 -6.36
C LEU A 179 8.29 -6.32 -5.80
N VAL A 180 8.28 -6.43 -4.48
CA VAL A 180 7.37 -7.34 -3.77
C VAL A 180 6.30 -6.53 -3.04
N VAL A 181 5.05 -6.90 -3.23
CA VAL A 181 3.87 -6.29 -2.58
C VAL A 181 3.27 -7.29 -1.60
N VAL A 182 2.84 -6.79 -0.42
CA VAL A 182 2.10 -7.59 0.57
C VAL A 182 0.82 -6.85 0.99
N ASP A 183 -0.32 -7.40 0.64
CA ASP A 183 -1.64 -6.88 1.02
C ASP A 183 -2.41 -7.93 1.84
N TYR A 184 -2.44 -7.85 3.16
CA TYR A 184 -1.79 -6.88 4.03
C TYR A 184 -0.96 -7.56 5.14
N LEU A 185 -0.15 -6.76 5.87
CA LEU A 185 0.83 -7.20 6.86
C LEU A 185 0.27 -8.19 7.90
N ASP A 186 -0.94 -7.95 8.41
CA ASP A 186 -1.52 -8.74 9.50
C ASP A 186 -1.80 -10.19 9.10
N LEU A 187 -1.96 -10.49 7.79
CA LEU A 187 -2.22 -11.83 7.26
C LEU A 187 -0.94 -12.65 7.04
N VAL A 188 0.22 -12.06 7.19
CA VAL A 188 1.50 -12.80 7.11
C VAL A 188 1.65 -13.67 8.35
N GLU A 189 1.84 -14.97 8.16
CA GLU A 189 2.08 -15.92 9.26
C GLU A 189 3.58 -16.02 9.57
N ALA A 190 4.13 -14.95 10.18
CA ALA A 190 5.53 -14.85 10.56
C ALA A 190 5.67 -14.16 11.93
N GLY A 191 5.73 -14.97 12.99
CA GLY A 191 5.74 -14.48 14.37
C GLY A 191 4.34 -14.20 14.93
N GLU A 192 4.27 -13.83 16.19
CA GLU A 192 3.01 -13.69 16.93
C GLU A 192 2.45 -12.26 16.87
N THR A 193 3.32 -11.27 16.72
CA THR A 193 2.96 -9.85 16.78
C THR A 193 3.15 -9.15 15.43
N VAL A 194 2.45 -8.03 15.21
CA VAL A 194 2.62 -7.19 14.02
C VAL A 194 4.07 -6.72 13.84
N PRO A 195 4.80 -6.28 14.89
CA PRO A 195 6.23 -6.00 14.77
C PRO A 195 7.08 -7.18 14.30
N ASP A 196 6.76 -8.42 14.68
CA ASP A 196 7.49 -9.60 14.23
C ASP A 196 7.31 -9.81 12.73
N LYS A 197 6.07 -9.70 12.25
CA LYS A 197 5.72 -9.78 10.83
C LYS A 197 6.42 -8.70 10.01
N ALA A 198 6.40 -7.46 10.47
CA ALA A 198 7.10 -6.36 9.83
C ALA A 198 8.63 -6.54 9.83
N THR A 199 9.19 -7.12 10.91
CA THR A 199 10.61 -7.45 11.01
C THR A 199 10.98 -8.58 10.05
N PHE A 200 10.14 -9.61 9.91
CA PHE A 200 10.31 -10.67 8.92
C PHE A 200 10.33 -10.10 7.51
N LEU A 201 9.32 -9.31 7.11
CA LEU A 201 9.25 -8.72 5.76
C LEU A 201 10.45 -7.83 5.47
N LYS A 202 10.85 -6.99 6.41
CA LYS A 202 12.05 -6.17 6.25
C LYS A 202 13.31 -7.02 6.09
N GLY A 203 13.42 -8.11 6.87
CA GLY A 203 14.51 -9.08 6.75
C GLY A 203 14.50 -9.78 5.40
N PHE A 204 13.33 -10.14 4.88
CA PHE A 204 13.13 -10.71 3.56
C PHE A 204 13.63 -9.75 2.46
N GLY A 205 13.15 -8.49 2.44
CA GLY A 205 13.58 -7.51 1.46
C GLY A 205 15.10 -7.26 1.47
N ARG A 206 15.73 -7.29 2.65
CA ARG A 206 17.18 -7.13 2.78
C ARG A 206 17.98 -8.34 2.34
N ARG A 207 17.49 -9.56 2.62
CA ARG A 207 18.18 -10.79 2.17
C ARG A 207 18.21 -10.92 0.66
N HIS A 208 17.12 -10.53 0.02
CA HIS A 208 16.96 -10.64 -1.43
C HIS A 208 17.30 -9.35 -2.18
N ASP A 209 17.69 -8.29 -1.47
CA ASP A 209 18.01 -6.95 -2.01
C ASP A 209 16.90 -6.41 -2.93
N ILE A 210 15.63 -6.51 -2.49
CA ILE A 210 14.44 -6.12 -3.25
C ILE A 210 13.63 -5.05 -2.53
N PRO A 211 12.96 -4.13 -3.26
CA PRO A 211 11.99 -3.20 -2.70
C PRO A 211 10.74 -3.93 -2.19
N LEU A 212 10.18 -3.47 -1.07
CA LEU A 212 8.91 -3.94 -0.52
C LEU A 212 7.90 -2.81 -0.41
N LEU A 213 6.66 -3.07 -0.83
CA LEU A 213 5.49 -2.24 -0.58
C LEU A 213 4.47 -3.05 0.23
N VAL A 214 4.24 -2.64 1.48
CA VAL A 214 3.42 -3.39 2.44
C VAL A 214 2.20 -2.56 2.82
N LEU A 215 1.01 -3.14 2.71
CA LEU A 215 -0.21 -2.52 3.21
C LEU A 215 -0.40 -2.90 4.68
N HIS A 216 -0.81 -1.92 5.48
CA HIS A 216 -1.06 -2.12 6.90
C HIS A 216 -2.32 -1.37 7.34
N GLN A 217 -3.11 -2.00 8.21
CA GLN A 217 -4.31 -1.37 8.75
C GLN A 217 -3.97 -0.56 10.01
N THR A 218 -4.65 0.56 10.18
CA THR A 218 -4.61 1.31 11.44
C THR A 218 -5.39 0.57 12.52
N SER A 219 -5.01 0.74 13.79
CA SER A 219 -5.81 0.24 14.90
C SER A 219 -7.13 1.01 15.00
N ARG A 220 -8.22 0.31 15.39
CA ARG A 220 -9.51 0.95 15.70
C ARG A 220 -9.40 1.94 16.87
N THR A 221 -8.36 1.84 17.68
CA THR A 221 -8.11 2.72 18.84
C THR A 221 -7.29 3.97 18.48
N ALA A 222 -6.78 4.09 17.24
CA ALA A 222 -6.01 5.26 16.79
C ALA A 222 -6.85 6.53 16.54
N GLY A 223 -8.08 6.57 17.01
CA GLY A 223 -9.07 7.63 16.84
C GLY A 223 -10.33 7.11 16.13
N ALA A 224 -11.39 7.95 16.05
CA ALA A 224 -12.56 7.61 15.26
C ALA A 224 -12.16 7.30 13.81
N ASP A 225 -12.81 6.31 13.19
CA ASP A 225 -12.61 5.98 11.78
C ASP A 225 -12.60 7.29 10.94
N GLY A 226 -11.49 7.60 10.30
CA GLY A 226 -11.35 8.82 9.50
C GLY A 226 -10.48 9.92 10.10
N ALA A 227 -9.99 9.80 11.33
CA ALA A 227 -9.05 10.78 11.90
C ALA A 227 -7.82 11.00 11.01
N LYS A 228 -7.20 12.18 11.10
CA LYS A 228 -5.95 12.47 10.39
C LYS A 228 -4.90 11.43 10.79
N LEU A 229 -4.36 10.73 9.80
CA LEU A 229 -3.32 9.73 10.03
C LEU A 229 -2.01 10.40 10.44
N THR A 230 -1.31 9.77 11.36
CA THR A 230 0.04 10.13 11.79
C THR A 230 0.96 8.91 11.64
N MET A 231 2.25 9.13 11.73
CA MET A 231 3.24 8.04 11.71
C MET A 231 2.96 6.95 12.76
N SER A 232 2.31 7.30 13.89
CA SER A 232 1.98 6.40 14.99
C SER A 232 0.55 5.83 14.92
N SER A 233 -0.18 6.04 13.82
CA SER A 233 -1.54 5.52 13.65
C SER A 233 -1.60 4.03 13.30
N GLY A 234 -0.45 3.40 13.04
CA GLY A 234 -0.36 1.96 12.75
C GLY A 234 -0.76 1.09 13.94
N SER A 235 -1.22 -0.12 13.66
CA SER A 235 -1.53 -1.11 14.68
C SER A 235 -0.23 -1.69 15.25
N TYR A 236 -0.02 -1.50 16.55
CA TYR A 236 0.98 -2.26 17.32
C TYR A 236 2.46 -2.11 16.90
N GLY A 237 2.88 -1.01 16.27
CA GLY A 237 4.29 -0.65 16.09
C GLY A 237 5.00 -1.25 14.87
N GLY A 238 4.29 -1.91 13.95
CA GLY A 238 4.87 -2.43 12.69
C GLY A 238 5.44 -1.32 11.79
N GLU A 239 4.88 -0.14 11.85
CA GLU A 239 5.27 1.04 11.06
C GLU A 239 6.69 1.55 11.36
N GLN A 240 7.26 1.19 12.52
CA GLN A 240 8.63 1.58 12.88
C GLN A 240 9.67 0.97 11.93
N GLN A 241 9.37 -0.19 11.35
CA GLN A 241 10.26 -0.91 10.44
C GLN A 241 10.35 -0.27 9.06
N ALA A 242 9.32 0.46 8.63
CA ALA A 242 9.26 1.08 7.31
C ALA A 242 10.28 2.23 7.15
N THR A 243 10.83 2.36 5.94
CA THR A 243 11.66 3.49 5.51
C THR A 243 10.78 4.69 5.20
N SER A 244 9.66 4.46 4.53
CA SER A 244 8.65 5.47 4.20
C SER A 244 7.26 4.99 4.58
N ILE A 245 6.37 5.90 5.00
CA ILE A 245 4.98 5.59 5.33
C ILE A 245 4.08 6.53 4.55
N ILE A 246 3.19 5.95 3.77
CA ILE A 246 2.17 6.62 2.99
C ILE A 246 0.83 6.45 3.72
N GLY A 247 0.23 7.56 4.17
CA GLY A 247 -1.10 7.56 4.76
C GLY A 247 -2.17 7.62 3.68
N VAL A 248 -3.19 6.74 3.80
CA VAL A 248 -4.31 6.67 2.84
C VAL A 248 -5.62 6.68 3.59
N ARG A 249 -6.52 7.63 3.28
CA ARG A 249 -7.83 7.73 3.92
C ARG A 249 -8.91 8.24 2.98
N ARG A 250 -10.17 7.93 3.32
CA ARG A 250 -11.35 8.54 2.67
C ARG A 250 -11.69 9.82 3.43
N LYS A 251 -11.69 10.96 2.76
CA LYS A 251 -11.93 12.28 3.38
C LYS A 251 -13.30 12.36 4.05
N LYS A 252 -14.31 11.75 3.47
CA LYS A 252 -15.67 11.68 4.05
C LYS A 252 -15.71 11.10 5.48
N TYR A 253 -14.88 10.12 5.79
CA TYR A 253 -14.85 9.52 7.13
C TYR A 253 -14.22 10.45 8.15
N GLN A 254 -13.21 11.23 7.75
CA GLN A 254 -12.66 12.29 8.60
C GLN A 254 -13.72 13.33 8.93
N ILE A 255 -14.43 13.82 7.92
CA ILE A 255 -15.48 14.83 8.09
C ILE A 255 -16.63 14.25 8.93
N ALA A 256 -17.03 13.01 8.73
CA ALA A 256 -18.04 12.34 9.54
C ALA A 256 -17.63 12.25 11.02
N ALA A 257 -16.37 11.99 11.32
CA ALA A 257 -15.86 11.98 12.70
C ALA A 257 -15.97 13.39 13.34
N GLU A 258 -15.59 14.44 12.60
CA GLU A 258 -15.74 15.83 13.07
C GLU A 258 -17.21 16.22 13.30
N ILE A 259 -18.12 15.76 12.42
CA ILE A 259 -19.58 15.95 12.58
C ILE A 259 -20.05 15.28 13.88
N ASN A 260 -19.68 14.03 14.14
CA ASN A 260 -20.12 13.30 15.33
C ASN A 260 -19.64 14.00 16.62
N GLU A 261 -18.37 14.42 16.68
CA GLU A 261 -17.84 15.18 17.82
C GLU A 261 -18.61 16.50 18.05
N LEU A 262 -18.97 17.18 16.96
CA LEU A 262 -19.68 18.45 17.05
C LEU A 262 -21.13 18.26 17.50
N VAL A 263 -21.81 17.20 17.01
CA VAL A 263 -23.17 16.84 17.46
C VAL A 263 -23.18 16.55 18.95
N GLU A 264 -22.23 15.76 19.47
CA GLU A 264 -22.13 15.48 20.92
C GLU A 264 -21.89 16.75 21.76
N LYS A 265 -21.16 17.74 21.20
CA LYS A 265 -20.95 19.04 21.86
C LYS A 265 -22.23 19.91 21.82
N LEU A 266 -22.97 19.89 20.72
CA LEU A 266 -24.23 20.63 20.56
C LEU A 266 -25.33 20.10 21.48
N ASP A 267 -25.41 18.80 21.72
CA ASP A 267 -26.35 18.21 22.70
C ASP A 267 -26.09 18.75 24.11
N ARG A 268 -24.88 19.22 24.41
CA ARG A 268 -24.50 19.79 25.70
C ARG A 268 -24.59 21.33 25.78
N SER A 269 -24.55 22.01 24.62
CA SER A 269 -24.59 23.47 24.57
C SER A 269 -25.16 23.96 23.24
N HIS A 270 -26.29 24.67 23.29
CA HIS A 270 -26.91 25.26 22.10
C HIS A 270 -26.11 26.49 21.64
N SER A 271 -25.17 26.29 20.73
CA SER A 271 -24.36 27.34 20.14
C SER A 271 -24.68 27.51 18.66
N GLU A 272 -25.12 28.71 18.25
CA GLU A 272 -25.38 29.06 16.85
C GLU A 272 -24.15 28.80 15.95
N ARG A 273 -22.96 29.19 16.42
CA ARG A 273 -21.70 28.93 15.72
C ARG A 273 -21.39 27.46 15.50
N ALA A 274 -21.80 26.60 16.44
CA ALA A 274 -21.62 25.17 16.30
C ALA A 274 -22.61 24.59 15.28
N GLN A 275 -23.81 25.15 15.18
CA GLN A 275 -24.79 24.78 14.15
C GLN A 275 -24.29 25.17 12.75
N ASP A 276 -23.79 26.40 12.56
CA ASP A 276 -23.22 26.86 11.29
C ASP A 276 -22.04 25.97 10.86
N ARG A 277 -21.17 25.60 11.82
CA ARG A 277 -20.05 24.69 11.54
C ARG A 277 -20.54 23.28 11.15
N LEU A 278 -21.60 22.79 11.77
CA LEU A 278 -22.18 21.49 11.44
C LEU A 278 -22.75 21.47 10.00
N ASP A 279 -23.44 22.54 9.60
CA ASP A 279 -24.01 22.66 8.27
C ASP A 279 -22.91 22.80 7.20
N TYR A 280 -21.84 23.53 7.50
CA TYR A 280 -20.64 23.57 6.69
C TYR A 280 -20.01 22.17 6.51
N LEU A 281 -19.79 21.42 7.61
CA LEU A 281 -19.20 20.09 7.55
C LEU A 281 -20.09 19.09 6.79
N ARG A 282 -21.39 19.22 6.86
CA ARG A 282 -22.32 18.39 6.07
C ARG A 282 -22.21 18.69 4.57
N SER A 283 -21.99 19.94 4.20
CA SER A 283 -21.72 20.34 2.84
C SER A 283 -20.38 19.74 2.35
N GLU A 284 -19.32 19.89 3.14
CA GLU A 284 -18.00 19.32 2.84
C GLU A 284 -18.06 17.78 2.69
N ALA A 285 -18.84 17.08 3.54
CA ALA A 285 -19.02 15.63 3.46
C ALA A 285 -19.58 15.19 2.10
N ARG A 286 -20.50 15.97 1.52
CA ARG A 286 -21.05 15.70 0.19
C ARG A 286 -20.03 15.96 -0.90
N ILE A 287 -19.30 17.08 -0.81
CA ILE A 287 -18.25 17.45 -1.77
C ILE A 287 -17.16 16.37 -1.82
N HIS A 288 -16.77 15.85 -0.66
CA HIS A 288 -15.68 14.89 -0.55
C HIS A 288 -16.13 13.43 -0.40
N GLU A 289 -17.35 13.09 -0.85
CA GLU A 289 -17.88 11.73 -0.71
C GLU A 289 -16.97 10.67 -1.33
N PHE A 290 -16.39 10.98 -2.49
CA PHE A 290 -15.51 10.08 -3.24
C PHE A 290 -14.03 10.48 -3.18
N THR A 291 -13.65 11.40 -2.30
CA THR A 291 -12.26 11.84 -2.17
C THR A 291 -11.43 10.83 -1.36
N VAL A 292 -10.30 10.43 -1.94
CA VAL A 292 -9.22 9.70 -1.27
C VAL A 292 -8.07 10.67 -1.02
N THR A 293 -7.64 10.79 0.23
CA THR A 293 -6.52 11.65 0.62
C THR A 293 -5.29 10.80 0.89
N VAL A 294 -4.17 11.19 0.29
CA VAL A 294 -2.87 10.54 0.43
C VAL A 294 -1.85 11.52 0.99
N SER A 295 -0.98 11.06 1.88
CA SER A 295 0.07 11.89 2.48
C SER A 295 1.34 11.06 2.75
N LEU A 296 2.51 11.69 2.76
CA LEU A 296 3.78 11.07 3.14
C LEU A 296 4.06 11.38 4.62
N LEU A 297 3.79 10.41 5.50
CA LEU A 297 3.85 10.55 6.95
C LEU A 297 5.25 10.31 7.53
N LYS A 298 6.08 9.56 6.82
CA LYS A 298 7.46 9.24 7.19
C LYS A 298 8.32 9.14 5.94
N ASN A 299 9.51 9.72 6.00
CA ASN A 299 10.51 9.62 4.96
C ASN A 299 11.90 9.61 5.61
N LYS A 300 12.64 8.52 5.46
CA LYS A 300 14.02 8.38 5.96
C LYS A 300 15.08 8.77 4.94
N ARG A 301 14.67 9.20 3.74
CA ARG A 301 15.62 9.68 2.73
C ARG A 301 16.34 10.94 3.22
N PRO A 302 17.67 11.03 3.06
CA PRO A 302 18.39 12.27 3.32
C PRO A 302 17.80 13.43 2.50
N ALA A 303 17.54 14.56 3.14
CA ALA A 303 16.87 15.74 2.61
C ALA A 303 15.44 15.51 2.05
N GLY A 304 14.86 14.34 2.22
CA GLY A 304 13.46 14.08 1.87
C GLY A 304 12.52 14.72 2.88
N GLN A 305 11.48 15.37 2.38
CA GLN A 305 10.46 16.01 3.20
C GLN A 305 9.23 15.11 3.36
N LEU A 306 8.35 15.48 4.29
CA LEU A 306 7.01 14.93 4.38
C LEU A 306 6.12 15.66 3.37
N VAL A 307 5.09 14.99 2.90
CA VAL A 307 4.11 15.57 1.99
C VAL A 307 2.77 15.58 2.69
N ASP A 308 2.20 16.77 2.81
CA ASP A 308 0.84 16.94 3.33
C ASP A 308 -0.19 16.36 2.35
N ASP A 309 -1.42 16.38 2.79
CA ASP A 309 -2.57 15.82 2.10
C ASP A 309 -2.62 16.17 0.60
N ILE A 310 -2.74 15.15 -0.23
CA ILE A 310 -3.06 15.24 -1.65
C ILE A 310 -4.39 14.56 -1.84
N ASP A 311 -5.35 15.26 -2.41
CA ASP A 311 -6.69 14.73 -2.64
C ASP A 311 -6.82 14.17 -4.06
N PHE A 312 -7.38 12.97 -4.14
CA PHE A 312 -7.73 12.28 -5.39
C PHE A 312 -9.24 12.09 -5.46
N GLU A 313 -9.82 12.27 -6.62
CA GLU A 313 -11.17 11.81 -6.91
C GLU A 313 -11.15 10.32 -7.22
N LEU A 314 -12.04 9.57 -6.58
CA LEU A 314 -12.29 8.17 -6.86
C LEU A 314 -13.51 8.04 -7.78
N ASP A 315 -13.30 7.56 -8.97
CA ASP A 315 -14.37 7.01 -9.78
C ASP A 315 -14.75 5.63 -9.20
N THR A 316 -15.93 5.55 -8.60
CA THR A 316 -16.41 4.32 -7.96
C THR A 316 -16.82 3.23 -8.93
N ALA A 317 -17.09 3.58 -10.17
CA ALA A 317 -17.48 2.62 -11.21
C ALA A 317 -16.27 1.82 -11.70
N THR A 318 -15.15 2.50 -11.89
CA THR A 318 -13.93 1.91 -12.45
C THR A 318 -12.84 1.66 -11.39
N GLY A 319 -12.89 2.33 -10.24
CA GLY A 319 -11.84 2.32 -9.22
C GLY A 319 -10.66 3.24 -9.51
N ARG A 320 -10.73 4.09 -10.55
CA ARG A 320 -9.64 5.03 -10.90
C ARG A 320 -9.52 6.14 -9.89
N LEU A 321 -8.27 6.54 -9.66
CA LEU A 321 -7.91 7.73 -8.88
C LEU A 321 -7.40 8.81 -9.83
N THR A 322 -7.95 10.03 -9.70
CA THR A 322 -7.51 11.22 -10.45
C THR A 322 -7.02 12.27 -9.46
N ASP A 323 -5.81 12.77 -9.63
CA ASP A 323 -5.26 13.84 -8.80
C ASP A 323 -6.07 15.13 -9.02
N LEU A 324 -6.58 15.70 -7.94
CA LEU A 324 -7.36 16.94 -7.98
C LEU A 324 -6.48 18.19 -8.04
N GLY A 325 -5.18 18.09 -7.82
CA GLY A 325 -4.26 19.24 -7.86
C GLY A 325 -4.68 20.39 -6.95
N GLY A 326 -5.50 20.14 -5.93
CA GLY A 326 -6.15 21.15 -5.09
C GLY A 326 -7.46 21.70 -5.64
N ALA A 327 -7.95 21.18 -6.79
CA ALA A 327 -9.28 21.48 -7.33
C ALA A 327 -10.40 20.71 -6.58
N LEU A 328 -11.63 21.16 -6.73
CA LEU A 328 -12.79 20.41 -6.24
C LEU A 328 -13.10 19.24 -7.18
N PRO A 329 -13.66 18.12 -6.66
CA PRO A 329 -14.10 17.00 -7.48
C PRO A 329 -15.03 17.39 -8.61
N ASP A 330 -14.83 16.85 -9.83
CA ASP A 330 -15.53 17.22 -11.07
C ASP A 330 -17.06 17.13 -10.99
N GLN A 331 -17.59 16.19 -10.21
CA GLN A 331 -19.03 16.05 -10.02
C GLN A 331 -19.73 17.32 -9.50
N TYR A 332 -19.01 18.26 -8.87
CA TYR A 332 -19.56 19.51 -8.36
C TYR A 332 -19.53 20.64 -9.40
N HIS A 333 -18.64 20.60 -10.38
CA HIS A 333 -18.67 21.50 -11.53
C HIS A 333 -19.95 21.27 -12.37
N GLN A 334 -20.46 20.04 -12.42
CA GLN A 334 -21.69 19.69 -13.14
C GLN A 334 -22.97 20.15 -12.41
N LEU A 335 -22.92 20.34 -11.09
CA LEU A 335 -24.08 20.76 -10.29
C LEU A 335 -24.25 22.29 -10.22
N GLY A 336 -23.41 23.07 -10.90
CA GLY A 336 -23.52 24.54 -10.95
C GLY A 336 -23.32 25.23 -9.60
N MET A 337 -22.72 24.57 -8.63
CA MET A 337 -22.35 25.18 -7.35
C MET A 337 -21.07 25.99 -7.54
N ALA A 338 -21.21 27.22 -8.09
CA ALA A 338 -20.16 28.21 -8.04
C ALA A 338 -20.02 28.67 -6.57
N TYR A 339 -18.82 28.60 -6.05
CA TYR A 339 -18.49 29.28 -4.79
C TYR A 339 -18.39 30.77 -5.08
N GLU A 340 -19.27 31.57 -4.45
CA GLU A 340 -19.01 32.97 -4.14
C GLU A 340 -18.29 33.10 -2.80
#